data_514f0aa418d346ee66a29b8a074536a3
#
_entry.id   514f0aa418d346ee66a29b8a074536a3
#
_cell.length_a   1.000
_cell.length_b   1.000
_cell.length_c   1.000
_cell.angle_alpha   90.00
_cell.angle_beta   90.00
_cell.angle_gamma   90.00
#
_symmetry.space_group_name_H-M   'P 1'
#
loop_
_entity.id
_entity.type
_entity.pdbx_description
1 polymer ?
#
loop_
_entity_poly.entity_id
_entity_poly.type
_entity_poly.pdbx_seq_one_letter_code
_entity_poly.pdbx_strand_id
1 'polypeptide(L)'
;MHPATVPLRAETLQVLRLIGEFEPILMLSGDKDGFGTRWTLSGQEVQPAIARFLMESGFLEQSGKTELGAIKLTLTDKGRKFRDKGQQWWAEQNFLQKLKITLLG
;
A
#
# COMPACT_ATOMS: atom_id res chain seq x y z
N MET A 1 -10.66 -8.58 19.55
CA MET A 1 -9.57 -7.90 18.85
C MET A 1 -10.15 -7.00 17.77
N HIS A 2 -9.78 -5.78 17.79
CA HIS A 2 -10.23 -4.88 16.73
C HIS A 2 -9.40 -5.14 15.47
N PRO A 3 -10.04 -5.20 14.31
CA PRO A 3 -9.28 -5.21 13.07
C PRO A 3 -8.41 -3.97 13.03
N ALA A 4 -7.19 -4.11 12.52
CA ALA A 4 -6.32 -2.97 12.37
C ALA A 4 -7.04 -1.88 11.56
N THR A 5 -7.04 -0.66 12.06
CA THR A 5 -7.63 0.45 11.33
C THR A 5 -6.79 0.70 10.08
N VAL A 6 -7.45 0.72 8.93
CA VAL A 6 -6.77 1.00 7.66
C VAL A 6 -6.34 2.46 7.66
N PRO A 7 -5.03 2.76 7.59
CA PRO A 7 -4.58 4.14 7.54
C PRO A 7 -4.92 4.78 6.20
N LEU A 8 -5.32 6.05 6.19
CA LEU A 8 -5.53 6.83 4.96
C LEU A 8 -6.26 6.01 3.89
N ARG A 9 -7.49 5.60 4.19
CA ARG A 9 -8.22 4.59 3.40
C ARG A 9 -8.23 4.85 1.89
N ALA A 10 -8.44 6.08 1.46
CA ALA A 10 -8.46 6.40 0.04
C ALA A 10 -7.09 6.20 -0.61
N GLU A 11 -6.02 6.65 0.04
CA GLU A 11 -4.66 6.48 -0.47
C GLU A 11 -4.24 5.01 -0.44
N THR A 12 -4.59 4.29 0.62
CA THR A 12 -4.28 2.86 0.74
C THR A 12 -4.92 2.09 -0.40
N LEU A 13 -6.18 2.38 -0.72
CA LEU A 13 -6.86 1.72 -1.83
C LEU A 13 -6.19 2.05 -3.16
N GLN A 14 -5.78 3.29 -3.36
CA GLN A 14 -5.08 3.68 -4.59
C GLN A 14 -3.75 2.95 -4.73
N VAL A 15 -2.98 2.83 -3.65
CA VAL A 15 -1.74 2.06 -3.64
C VAL A 15 -2.00 0.61 -4.02
N LEU A 16 -3.02 -0.02 -3.44
CA LEU A 16 -3.39 -1.40 -3.75
C LEU A 16 -3.75 -1.59 -5.22
N ARG A 17 -4.47 -0.64 -5.79
CA ARG A 17 -4.86 -0.70 -7.21
C ARG A 17 -3.63 -0.64 -8.12
N LEU A 18 -2.70 0.25 -7.82
CA LEU A 18 -1.50 0.42 -8.64
C LEU A 18 -0.59 -0.81 -8.57
N ILE A 19 -0.40 -1.37 -7.39
CA ILE A 19 0.40 -2.60 -7.25
C ILE A 19 -0.25 -3.74 -8.03
N GLY A 20 -1.56 -3.84 -7.99
CA GLY A 20 -2.29 -4.95 -8.59
C GLY A 20 -2.23 -4.98 -10.10
N GLU A 21 -1.94 -3.85 -10.74
CA GLU A 21 -1.99 -3.77 -12.20
C GLU A 21 -0.62 -3.65 -12.86
N PHE A 22 0.33 -2.94 -12.25
CA PHE A 22 1.50 -2.53 -13.00
C PHE A 22 2.84 -2.78 -12.35
N GLU A 23 3.00 -2.49 -11.07
CA GLU A 23 4.33 -2.46 -10.50
C GLU A 23 4.35 -2.90 -9.04
N PRO A 24 5.49 -3.49 -8.60
CA PRO A 24 5.68 -3.74 -7.16
C PRO A 24 6.01 -2.45 -6.43
N ILE A 25 5.78 -2.46 -5.12
CA ILE A 25 6.39 -1.45 -4.26
C ILE A 25 7.87 -1.82 -4.14
N LEU A 26 8.74 -0.82 -4.21
CA LEU A 26 10.16 -0.98 -3.95
C LEU A 26 10.47 -0.52 -2.55
N MET A 27 11.07 -1.42 -1.76
CA MET A 27 11.51 -1.10 -0.41
C MET A 27 13.01 -0.83 -0.43
N LEU A 28 13.38 0.39 -0.05
CA LEU A 28 14.75 0.87 -0.06
C LEU A 28 15.26 0.95 1.38
N SER A 29 16.35 0.25 1.65
CA SER A 29 17.00 0.37 2.95
C SER A 29 17.71 1.72 3.05
N GLY A 30 17.44 2.44 4.11
CA GLY A 30 18.08 3.74 4.37
C GLY A 30 19.18 3.67 5.41
N ASP A 31 19.65 2.49 5.73
CA ASP A 31 20.61 2.32 6.83
C ASP A 31 21.92 3.07 6.60
N LYS A 32 22.34 3.21 5.33
CA LYS A 32 23.61 3.84 4.99
C LYS A 32 23.52 5.35 4.87
N ASP A 33 22.33 5.89 4.55
CA ASP A 33 22.16 7.33 4.34
C ASP A 33 21.46 8.02 5.51
N GLY A 34 21.04 7.28 6.52
CA GLY A 34 20.41 7.82 7.71
C GLY A 34 18.94 8.19 7.58
N PHE A 35 18.35 7.96 6.42
CA PHE A 35 16.93 8.32 6.20
C PHE A 35 15.96 7.22 6.56
N GLY A 36 16.45 6.03 6.95
CA GLY A 36 15.60 4.90 7.27
C GLY A 36 15.02 4.23 6.04
N THR A 37 14.22 3.21 6.26
CA THR A 37 13.58 2.47 5.18
C THR A 37 12.50 3.31 4.50
N ARG A 38 12.50 3.29 3.17
CA ARG A 38 11.51 4.01 2.36
C ARG A 38 10.88 3.07 1.36
N TRP A 39 9.68 3.41 0.96
CA TRP A 39 8.92 2.64 -0.02
C TRP A 39 8.50 3.54 -1.16
N THR A 40 8.66 3.06 -2.40
CA THR A 40 8.23 3.80 -3.58
C THR A 40 7.36 2.93 -4.48
N LEU A 41 6.49 3.57 -5.26
CA LEU A 41 5.65 2.93 -6.24
C LEU A 41 5.57 3.83 -7.47
N SER A 42 6.04 3.34 -8.61
CA SER A 42 6.12 4.14 -9.84
C SER A 42 6.88 5.45 -9.64
N GLY A 43 7.96 5.41 -8.85
CA GLY A 43 8.80 6.58 -8.58
C GLY A 43 8.27 7.55 -7.54
N GLN A 44 7.11 7.28 -6.95
CA GLN A 44 6.53 8.13 -5.91
C GLN A 44 6.62 7.46 -4.56
N GLU A 45 6.84 8.24 -3.52
CA GLU A 45 6.91 7.69 -2.17
C GLU A 45 5.54 7.20 -1.70
N VAL A 46 5.56 6.02 -1.08
CA VAL A 46 4.39 5.47 -0.39
C VAL A 46 4.53 5.86 1.08
N GLN A 47 3.44 6.35 1.67
CA GLN A 47 3.41 6.68 3.09
C GLN A 47 3.88 5.49 3.92
N PRO A 48 4.86 5.65 4.83
CA PRO A 48 5.34 4.53 5.64
C PRO A 48 4.24 3.81 6.41
N ALA A 49 3.24 4.55 6.90
CA ALA A 49 2.11 3.94 7.62
C ALA A 49 1.33 2.98 6.73
N ILE A 50 1.14 3.33 5.46
CA ILE A 50 0.44 2.47 4.50
C ILE A 50 1.28 1.24 4.19
N ALA A 51 2.56 1.43 3.86
CA ALA A 51 3.45 0.32 3.51
C ALA A 51 3.57 -0.68 4.66
N ARG A 52 3.76 -0.19 5.89
CA ARG A 52 3.86 -1.04 7.07
C ARG A 52 2.56 -1.78 7.33
N PHE A 53 1.43 -1.11 7.21
CA PHE A 53 0.13 -1.75 7.38
C PHE A 53 -0.03 -2.91 6.40
N LEU A 54 0.30 -2.70 5.14
CA LEU A 54 0.16 -3.74 4.11
C LEU A 54 1.12 -4.91 4.36
N MET A 55 2.35 -4.64 4.78
CA MET A 55 3.32 -5.68 5.10
C MET A 55 2.91 -6.47 6.34
N GLU A 56 2.57 -5.79 7.42
CA GLU A 56 2.23 -6.42 8.70
C GLU A 56 0.94 -7.21 8.62
N SER A 57 0.04 -6.82 7.73
CA SER A 57 -1.23 -7.52 7.53
C SER A 57 -1.10 -8.75 6.63
N GLY A 58 0.09 -8.98 6.05
CA GLY A 58 0.29 -10.10 5.15
C GLY A 58 -0.26 -9.86 3.75
N PHE A 59 -0.43 -8.61 3.35
CA PHE A 59 -0.97 -8.25 2.03
C PHE A 59 0.12 -8.10 0.97
N LEU A 60 1.38 -7.98 1.40
CA LEU A 60 2.54 -7.89 0.51
C LEU A 60 3.54 -8.98 0.84
N GLU A 61 4.24 -9.46 -0.20
CA GLU A 61 5.35 -10.41 -0.04
C GLU A 61 6.52 -9.99 -0.92
N GLN A 62 7.71 -10.45 -0.54
CA GLN A 62 8.90 -10.20 -1.34
C GLN A 62 8.86 -11.09 -2.58
N SER A 63 9.01 -10.47 -3.75
CA SER A 63 9.01 -11.18 -5.04
C SER A 63 10.37 -11.15 -5.73
N GLY A 64 11.33 -10.41 -5.20
CA GLY A 64 12.66 -10.34 -5.78
C GLY A 64 13.38 -9.07 -5.36
N LYS A 65 14.50 -8.80 -6.03
CA LYS A 65 15.28 -7.57 -5.82
C LYS A 65 15.58 -6.92 -7.17
N THR A 66 15.72 -5.61 -7.15
CA THR A 66 16.22 -4.88 -8.32
C THR A 66 17.74 -5.01 -8.40
N GLU A 67 18.31 -4.60 -9.53
CA GLU A 67 19.77 -4.58 -9.70
C GLU A 67 20.47 -3.69 -8.67
N LEU A 68 19.78 -2.67 -8.19
CA LEU A 68 20.33 -1.75 -7.20
C LEU A 68 20.08 -2.21 -5.75
N GLY A 69 19.51 -3.39 -5.57
CA GLY A 69 19.31 -3.96 -4.24
C GLY A 69 18.01 -3.59 -3.54
N ALA A 70 17.10 -2.88 -4.21
CA ALA A 70 15.78 -2.63 -3.64
C ALA A 70 14.96 -3.91 -3.64
N ILE A 71 14.20 -4.12 -2.57
CA ILE A 71 13.33 -5.30 -2.44
C ILE A 71 12.01 -5.02 -3.14
N LYS A 72 11.58 -5.94 -4.01
CA LYS A 72 10.29 -5.84 -4.67
C LYS A 72 9.20 -6.48 -3.79
N LEU A 73 8.13 -5.73 -3.56
CA LEU A 73 6.98 -6.20 -2.78
C LEU A 73 5.75 -6.24 -3.69
N THR A 74 5.12 -7.41 -3.77
CA THR A 74 3.92 -7.61 -4.58
C THR A 74 2.77 -8.10 -3.71
N LEU A 75 1.55 -8.02 -4.23
CA LEU A 75 0.37 -8.46 -3.48
C LEU A 75 0.35 -9.98 -3.32
N THR A 76 0.04 -10.41 -2.11
CA THR A 76 -0.33 -11.80 -1.85
C THR A 76 -1.78 -12.05 -2.30
N ASP A 77 -2.22 -13.31 -2.29
CA ASP A 77 -3.64 -13.61 -2.54
C ASP A 77 -4.54 -12.89 -1.54
N LYS A 78 -4.10 -12.84 -0.29
CA LYS A 78 -4.81 -12.10 0.77
C LYS A 78 -4.86 -10.61 0.43
N GLY A 79 -3.77 -10.06 -0.07
CA GLY A 79 -3.71 -8.65 -0.49
C GLY A 79 -4.65 -8.35 -1.66
N ARG A 80 -4.71 -9.25 -2.64
CA ARG A 80 -5.64 -9.08 -3.77
C ARG A 80 -7.09 -9.11 -3.32
N LYS A 81 -7.44 -9.99 -2.40
CA LYS A 81 -8.79 -10.05 -1.84
C LYS A 81 -9.12 -8.78 -1.05
N PHE A 82 -8.17 -8.28 -0.29
CA PHE A 82 -8.35 -7.04 0.45
C PHE A 82 -8.56 -5.85 -0.51
N ARG A 83 -7.76 -5.78 -1.58
CA ARG A 83 -7.93 -4.77 -2.62
C ARG A 83 -9.32 -4.82 -3.24
N ASP A 84 -9.79 -6.02 -3.59
CA ASP A 84 -11.08 -6.18 -4.24
C ASP A 84 -12.22 -5.75 -3.33
N LYS A 85 -12.15 -6.10 -2.06
CA LYS A 85 -13.11 -5.63 -1.06
C LYS A 85 -13.07 -4.13 -0.89
N GLY A 86 -11.88 -3.54 -0.90
CA GLY A 86 -11.70 -2.10 -0.79
C GLY A 86 -12.30 -1.36 -1.98
N GLN A 87 -12.10 -1.88 -3.19
CA GLN A 87 -12.69 -1.30 -4.40
C GLN A 87 -14.21 -1.35 -4.35
N GLN A 88 -14.76 -2.48 -3.91
CA GLN A 88 -16.21 -2.63 -3.75
C GLN A 88 -16.75 -1.65 -2.71
N TRP A 89 -16.09 -1.56 -1.56
CA TRP A 89 -16.47 -0.62 -0.51
C TRP A 89 -16.48 0.82 -1.04
N TRP A 90 -15.45 1.22 -1.77
CA TRP A 90 -15.34 2.57 -2.33
C TRP A 90 -16.47 2.85 -3.33
N ALA A 91 -16.79 1.86 -4.18
CA ALA A 91 -17.84 2.01 -5.19
C ALA A 91 -19.22 2.21 -4.56
N GLU A 92 -19.42 1.69 -3.33
CA GLU A 92 -20.67 1.82 -2.61
C GLU A 92 -20.84 3.16 -1.90
N GLN A 93 -19.78 3.97 -1.81
CA GLN A 93 -19.85 5.27 -1.13
C GLN A 93 -20.50 6.32 -2.02
N ASN A 94 -21.35 7.18 -1.44
CA ASN A 94 -21.88 8.31 -2.19
C ASN A 94 -20.84 9.43 -2.26
N PHE A 95 -21.16 10.50 -3.04
CA PHE A 95 -20.22 11.60 -3.27
C PHE A 95 -19.76 12.25 -1.97
N LEU A 96 -20.69 12.55 -1.06
CA LEU A 96 -20.35 13.20 0.19
C LEU A 96 -19.47 12.32 1.08
N GLN A 97 -19.76 11.01 1.12
CA GLN A 97 -18.95 10.08 1.87
C GLN A 97 -17.55 9.96 1.29
N LYS A 98 -17.43 9.90 -0.03
CA LYS A 98 -16.12 9.85 -0.70
C LYS A 98 -15.29 11.08 -0.40
N LEU A 99 -15.91 12.25 -0.44
CA LEU A 99 -15.23 13.51 -0.12
C LEU A 99 -14.75 13.51 1.34
N LYS A 100 -15.60 13.08 2.25
CA LYS A 100 -15.26 13.00 3.67
C LYS A 100 -14.11 12.03 3.91
N ILE A 101 -14.13 10.86 3.29
CA ILE A 101 -13.07 9.86 3.44
C ILE A 101 -11.75 10.41 2.90
N THR A 102 -11.78 11.07 1.76
CA THR A 102 -10.59 11.65 1.14
C THR A 102 -9.97 12.73 2.03
N LEU A 103 -10.79 13.55 2.69
CA LEU A 103 -10.32 14.64 3.54
C LEU A 103 -9.91 14.18 4.94
N LEU A 104 -10.56 13.16 5.48
CA LEU A 104 -10.36 12.75 6.87
C LEU A 104 -9.62 11.42 7.03
N GLY A 105 -9.28 10.77 5.93
CA GLY A 105 -8.62 9.47 5.98
C GLY A 105 -9.58 8.34 6.10
#